data_a6ad5866b8861d18670d69d72599bc0d
#
_entry.id   a6ad5866b8861d18670d69d72599bc0d
#
_cell.length_a   1.000
_cell.length_b   1.000
_cell.length_c   1.000
_cell.angle_alpha   90.00
_cell.angle_beta   90.00
_cell.angle_gamma   90.00
#
_symmetry.space_group_name_H-M   'P 1'
#
loop_
_entity.id
_entity.type
_entity.pdbx_description
1 polymer ?
#
loop_
_entity_poly.entity_id
_entity_poly.type
_entity_poly.pdbx_seq_one_letter_code
_entity_poly.pdbx_strand_id
1 'polypeptide(L)'
;MKKIFALSGLLTLAFISAAHAQALSLDNLLPAGSGAASGQIVQLFGLLTVLSVAPGLLIMVTSFTRFAIAFSLLRSGLGLQTAPASMVMISLALFMTFYVMAPVFDRAWNNGVQPLMRNEITQDVAFREISNPFREFMMREVRDKDLRLFEDLADPAFRTGEDGIVDFRVLVPAFMISELRRGFEIGFLIVLPFLVIDLVVATLTMSMGMMMLPPTVISLPFKILFFVLIDGWNILVGSLIRSFS
;
A
#
# COMPACT_ATOMS: atom_id res chain seq x y z
N MET A 1 47.86 7.44 16.01
CA MET A 1 47.33 6.24 15.35
C MET A 1 46.88 5.15 16.33
N LYS A 2 47.54 4.89 17.46
CA LYS A 2 47.14 3.83 18.44
C LYS A 2 45.81 4.08 19.18
N LYS A 3 45.34 5.33 19.34
CA LYS A 3 44.06 5.65 20.01
C LYS A 3 42.82 5.46 19.14
N ILE A 4 42.95 5.48 17.82
CA ILE A 4 41.82 5.28 16.87
C ILE A 4 41.49 3.79 16.74
N PHE A 5 42.50 2.91 16.82
CA PHE A 5 42.28 1.46 16.79
C PHE A 5 41.65 0.91 18.09
N ALA A 6 41.90 1.56 19.22
CA ALA A 6 41.28 1.17 20.50
C ALA A 6 39.76 1.55 20.52
N LEU A 7 39.37 2.67 19.90
CA LEU A 7 37.98 3.11 19.88
C LEU A 7 37.13 2.28 18.93
N SER A 8 37.69 1.83 17.80
CA SER A 8 36.99 0.94 16.86
C SER A 8 36.77 -0.46 17.43
N GLY A 9 37.73 -0.98 18.21
CA GLY A 9 37.61 -2.27 18.91
C GLY A 9 36.55 -2.25 20.03
N LEU A 10 36.38 -1.11 20.70
CA LEU A 10 35.36 -0.97 21.77
C LEU A 10 33.94 -0.87 21.17
N LEU A 11 33.79 -0.21 20.00
CA LEU A 11 32.49 -0.10 19.31
C LEU A 11 32.04 -1.45 18.76
N THR A 12 32.95 -2.26 18.21
CA THR A 12 32.59 -3.60 17.70
C THR A 12 32.24 -4.57 18.83
N LEU A 13 32.89 -4.49 19.97
CA LEU A 13 32.54 -5.28 21.17
C LEU A 13 31.20 -4.89 21.78
N ALA A 14 30.82 -3.61 21.73
CA ALA A 14 29.52 -3.13 22.20
C ALA A 14 28.36 -3.62 21.29
N PHE A 15 28.58 -3.71 19.97
CA PHE A 15 27.58 -4.26 19.05
C PHE A 15 27.39 -5.78 19.18
N ILE A 16 28.45 -6.53 19.51
CA ILE A 16 28.37 -7.98 19.73
C ILE A 16 27.64 -8.29 21.05
N SER A 17 27.82 -7.46 22.10
CA SER A 17 27.10 -7.63 23.36
C SER A 17 25.60 -7.31 23.28
N ALA A 18 25.17 -6.40 22.38
CA ALA A 18 23.76 -6.08 22.18
C ALA A 18 23.00 -7.18 21.41
N ALA A 19 23.69 -7.99 20.62
CA ALA A 19 23.09 -9.10 19.86
C ALA A 19 22.76 -10.33 20.74
N HIS A 20 23.27 -10.41 21.96
CA HIS A 20 23.00 -11.52 22.89
C HIS A 20 21.90 -11.22 23.92
N ALA A 21 21.32 -10.02 23.93
CA ALA A 21 20.39 -9.60 24.98
C ALA A 21 18.91 -9.79 24.65
N GLN A 22 18.56 -10.34 23.49
CA GLN A 22 17.18 -10.65 23.12
C GLN A 22 17.03 -11.98 22.38
N ALA A 23 17.66 -13.01 22.86
CA ALA A 23 17.08 -14.32 22.73
C ALA A 23 15.83 -14.30 23.64
N LEU A 24 14.66 -13.98 23.07
CA LEU A 24 13.38 -14.34 23.65
C LEU A 24 13.49 -15.84 23.95
N SER A 25 13.76 -16.17 25.20
CA SER A 25 13.80 -17.56 25.63
C SER A 25 12.38 -18.10 25.48
N LEU A 26 12.15 -18.85 24.41
CA LEU A 26 10.92 -19.60 24.16
C LEU A 26 10.52 -20.46 25.36
N ASP A 27 11.49 -20.84 26.19
CA ASP A 27 11.30 -21.60 27.43
C ASP A 27 10.43 -20.86 28.49
N ASN A 28 10.41 -19.51 28.50
CA ASN A 28 9.56 -18.74 29.40
C ASN A 28 8.12 -18.57 28.86
N LEU A 29 7.85 -18.95 27.61
CA LEU A 29 6.54 -18.91 26.99
C LEU A 29 5.85 -20.29 26.99
N LEU A 30 6.55 -21.33 27.45
CA LEU A 30 6.02 -22.69 27.52
C LEU A 30 5.76 -23.07 28.99
N PRO A 31 4.52 -23.05 29.51
CA PRO A 31 4.22 -23.67 30.80
C PRO A 31 4.40 -25.19 30.71
N ALA A 32 5.08 -25.74 31.69
CA ALA A 32 5.36 -27.17 31.80
C ALA A 32 4.08 -28.01 32.06
N GLY A 33 3.30 -28.22 30.98
CA GLY A 33 2.13 -29.08 31.02
C GLY A 33 1.70 -29.43 29.60
N SER A 34 1.77 -30.71 29.23
CA SER A 34 1.61 -31.24 27.86
C SER A 34 0.27 -30.89 27.14
N GLY A 35 -0.74 -30.40 27.84
CA GLY A 35 -2.00 -29.94 27.25
C GLY A 35 -2.06 -28.43 26.96
N ALA A 36 -1.38 -27.62 27.79
CA ALA A 36 -1.33 -26.17 27.62
C ALA A 36 -0.34 -25.76 26.52
N ALA A 37 0.75 -26.52 26.33
CA ALA A 37 1.76 -26.26 25.31
C ALA A 37 1.18 -26.35 23.87
N SER A 38 0.31 -27.32 23.60
CA SER A 38 -0.33 -27.46 22.29
C SER A 38 -1.24 -26.29 21.94
N GLY A 39 -2.00 -25.74 22.90
CA GLY A 39 -2.83 -24.56 22.73
C GLY A 39 -2.03 -23.30 22.44
N GLN A 40 -0.92 -23.11 23.15
CA GLN A 40 -0.03 -21.96 22.95
C GLN A 40 0.70 -22.01 21.61
N ILE A 41 1.15 -23.20 21.18
CA ILE A 41 1.76 -23.39 19.85
C ILE A 41 0.76 -23.00 18.76
N VAL A 42 -0.49 -23.47 18.86
CA VAL A 42 -1.55 -23.11 17.90
C VAL A 42 -1.81 -21.59 17.92
N GLN A 43 -1.83 -20.96 19.10
CA GLN A 43 -2.01 -19.52 19.25
C GLN A 43 -0.85 -18.73 18.63
N LEU A 44 0.41 -19.17 18.86
CA LEU A 44 1.59 -18.56 18.24
C LEU A 44 1.58 -18.70 16.72
N PHE A 45 1.27 -19.88 16.19
CA PHE A 45 1.11 -20.08 14.75
C PHE A 45 -0.01 -19.19 14.17
N GLY A 46 -1.15 -19.09 14.85
CA GLY A 46 -2.23 -18.20 14.48
C GLY A 46 -1.78 -16.74 14.43
N LEU A 47 -1.08 -16.28 15.46
CA LEU A 47 -0.53 -14.92 15.53
C LEU A 47 0.47 -14.66 14.40
N LEU A 48 1.42 -15.58 14.16
CA LEU A 48 2.39 -15.46 13.08
C LEU A 48 1.71 -15.43 11.71
N THR A 49 0.68 -16.26 11.51
CA THR A 49 -0.10 -16.28 10.26
C THR A 49 -0.82 -14.95 10.05
N VAL A 50 -1.50 -14.42 11.06
CA VAL A 50 -2.16 -13.12 10.99
C VAL A 50 -1.14 -12.02 10.72
N LEU A 51 0.00 -12.02 11.43
CA LEU A 51 1.06 -11.01 11.25
C LEU A 51 1.68 -11.06 9.84
N SER A 52 1.79 -12.24 9.23
CA SER A 52 2.31 -12.39 7.86
C SER A 52 1.34 -11.90 6.79
N VAL A 53 0.03 -12.01 7.03
CA VAL A 53 -1.03 -11.59 6.09
C VAL A 53 -1.45 -10.12 6.29
N ALA A 54 -1.27 -9.59 7.51
CA ALA A 54 -1.69 -8.23 7.87
C ALA A 54 -1.21 -7.12 6.92
N PRO A 55 0.06 -7.08 6.45
CA PRO A 55 0.50 -6.06 5.49
C PRO A 55 -0.28 -6.12 4.17
N GLY A 56 -0.57 -7.33 3.68
CA GLY A 56 -1.38 -7.52 2.47
C GLY A 56 -2.81 -7.01 2.64
N LEU A 57 -3.44 -7.31 3.79
CA LEU A 57 -4.78 -6.82 4.10
C LEU A 57 -4.81 -5.29 4.21
N LEU A 58 -3.82 -4.68 4.86
CA LEU A 58 -3.75 -3.22 4.96
C LEU A 58 -3.65 -2.55 3.58
N ILE A 59 -2.87 -3.12 2.67
CA ILE A 59 -2.79 -2.65 1.28
C ILE A 59 -4.16 -2.71 0.60
N MET A 60 -4.92 -3.79 0.83
CA MET A 60 -6.22 -4.03 0.20
C MET A 60 -7.33 -3.10 0.69
N VAL A 61 -7.29 -2.62 1.94
CA VAL A 61 -8.35 -1.79 2.54
C VAL A 61 -8.00 -0.30 2.62
N THR A 62 -6.88 0.11 1.99
CA THR A 62 -6.40 1.49 2.00
C THR A 62 -6.29 2.08 0.58
N SER A 63 -5.95 3.36 0.49
CA SER A 63 -5.71 4.06 -0.76
C SER A 63 -4.43 3.63 -1.52
N PHE A 64 -3.62 2.72 -0.96
CA PHE A 64 -2.32 2.32 -1.51
C PHE A 64 -2.41 1.82 -2.95
N THR A 65 -3.40 1.01 -3.26
CA THR A 65 -3.57 0.38 -4.58
C THR A 65 -3.67 1.42 -5.70
N ARG A 66 -4.45 2.50 -5.49
CA ARG A 66 -4.60 3.59 -6.48
C ARG A 66 -3.27 4.31 -6.72
N PHE A 67 -2.54 4.66 -5.67
CA PHE A 67 -1.21 5.30 -5.78
C PHE A 67 -0.20 4.40 -6.47
N ALA A 68 -0.12 3.14 -6.07
CA ALA A 68 0.84 2.18 -6.62
C ALA A 68 0.65 1.98 -8.13
N ILE A 69 -0.61 1.87 -8.59
CA ILE A 69 -0.93 1.73 -10.02
C ILE A 69 -0.59 3.00 -10.78
N ALA A 70 -1.03 4.16 -10.31
CA ALA A 70 -0.78 5.43 -10.98
C ALA A 70 0.73 5.70 -11.13
N PHE A 71 1.52 5.47 -10.08
CA PHE A 71 2.97 5.61 -10.13
C PHE A 71 3.64 4.57 -11.04
N SER A 72 3.14 3.33 -11.06
CA SER A 72 3.62 2.29 -11.96
C SER A 72 3.40 2.67 -13.43
N LEU A 73 2.20 3.18 -13.75
CA LEU A 73 1.85 3.65 -15.09
C LEU A 73 2.67 4.88 -15.49
N LEU A 74 2.87 5.85 -14.58
CA LEU A 74 3.75 7.00 -14.83
C LEU A 74 5.15 6.54 -15.25
N ARG A 75 5.76 5.63 -14.46
CA ARG A 75 7.09 5.10 -14.75
C ARG A 75 7.14 4.42 -16.12
N SER A 76 6.14 3.61 -16.43
CA SER A 76 6.01 2.94 -17.72
C SER A 76 5.83 3.94 -18.86
N GLY A 77 4.99 4.96 -18.68
CA GLY A 77 4.72 6.00 -19.67
C GLY A 77 5.94 6.86 -20.00
N LEU A 78 6.75 7.18 -18.99
CA LEU A 78 8.03 7.87 -19.19
C LEU A 78 9.07 7.01 -19.93
N GLY A 79 8.89 5.68 -20.04
CA GLY A 79 9.85 4.77 -20.63
C GLY A 79 11.06 4.48 -19.73
N LEU A 80 10.96 4.77 -18.45
CA LEU A 80 12.03 4.58 -17.47
C LEU A 80 12.02 3.13 -16.96
N GLN A 81 13.05 2.36 -17.30
CA GLN A 81 13.14 0.95 -16.88
C GLN A 81 13.68 0.79 -15.46
N THR A 82 14.63 1.63 -15.05
CA THR A 82 15.36 1.49 -13.78
C THR A 82 15.20 2.66 -12.82
N ALA A 83 14.92 3.86 -13.29
CA ALA A 83 14.80 5.08 -12.48
C ALA A 83 13.39 5.68 -12.60
N PRO A 84 12.76 6.21 -11.50
CA PRO A 84 13.20 6.01 -10.12
C PRO A 84 13.07 4.54 -9.69
N ALA A 85 13.88 4.11 -8.73
CA ALA A 85 13.86 2.73 -8.25
C ALA A 85 12.47 2.34 -7.74
N SER A 86 12.05 1.08 -7.94
CA SER A 86 10.74 0.58 -7.51
C SER A 86 10.47 0.84 -6.03
N MET A 87 11.52 0.73 -5.19
CA MET A 87 11.44 1.03 -3.77
C MET A 87 11.02 2.48 -3.50
N VAL A 88 11.56 3.46 -4.25
CA VAL A 88 11.20 4.89 -4.10
C VAL A 88 9.73 5.10 -4.45
N MET A 89 9.23 4.48 -5.53
CA MET A 89 7.83 4.60 -5.93
C MET A 89 6.88 3.98 -4.90
N ILE A 90 7.23 2.81 -4.36
CA ILE A 90 6.47 2.14 -3.30
C ILE A 90 6.49 2.98 -2.02
N SER A 91 7.64 3.52 -1.63
CA SER A 91 7.76 4.38 -0.45
C SER A 91 6.92 5.65 -0.59
N LEU A 92 6.92 6.26 -1.79
CA LEU A 92 6.07 7.42 -2.07
C LEU A 92 4.58 7.05 -2.00
N ALA A 93 4.18 5.92 -2.58
CA ALA A 93 2.81 5.42 -2.50
C ALA A 93 2.38 5.18 -1.05
N LEU A 94 3.25 4.58 -0.23
CA LEU A 94 2.99 4.39 1.20
C LEU A 94 2.85 5.72 1.93
N PHE A 95 3.74 6.67 1.69
CA PHE A 95 3.68 7.99 2.32
C PHE A 95 2.36 8.72 1.96
N MET A 96 1.97 8.70 0.69
CA MET A 96 0.69 9.26 0.25
C MET A 96 -0.50 8.53 0.86
N THR A 97 -0.39 7.21 1.01
CA THR A 97 -1.42 6.41 1.69
C THR A 97 -1.58 6.83 3.14
N PHE A 98 -0.50 6.98 3.90
CA PHE A 98 -0.56 7.46 5.28
C PHE A 98 -1.19 8.85 5.38
N TYR A 99 -0.86 9.74 4.43
CA TYR A 99 -1.44 11.07 4.39
C TYR A 99 -2.96 11.04 4.19
N VAL A 100 -3.46 10.28 3.20
CA VAL A 100 -4.90 10.18 2.91
C VAL A 100 -5.66 9.42 4.00
N MET A 101 -5.04 8.37 4.54
CA MET A 101 -5.66 7.50 5.56
C MET A 101 -5.50 8.03 6.99
N ALA A 102 -4.78 9.12 7.22
CA ALA A 102 -4.57 9.70 8.56
C ALA A 102 -5.87 9.81 9.37
N PRO A 103 -6.97 10.42 8.86
CA PRO A 103 -8.21 10.52 9.63
C PRO A 103 -8.87 9.17 9.93
N VAL A 104 -8.64 8.15 9.10
CA VAL A 104 -9.14 6.79 9.32
C VAL A 104 -8.36 6.11 10.45
N PHE A 105 -7.03 6.22 10.39
CA PHE A 105 -6.14 5.69 11.43
C PHE A 105 -6.38 6.38 12.79
N ASP A 106 -6.54 7.70 12.81
CA ASP A 106 -6.80 8.45 14.04
C ASP A 106 -8.11 8.01 14.69
N ARG A 107 -9.18 7.82 13.90
CA ARG A 107 -10.47 7.32 14.42
C ARG A 107 -10.35 5.89 14.94
N ALA A 108 -9.70 5.00 14.20
CA ALA A 108 -9.49 3.62 14.64
C ALA A 108 -8.66 3.54 15.93
N TRP A 109 -7.65 4.40 16.07
CA TRP A 109 -6.83 4.49 17.27
C TRP A 109 -7.63 5.01 18.47
N ASN A 110 -8.28 6.16 18.32
CA ASN A 110 -8.95 6.84 19.44
C ASN A 110 -10.22 6.10 19.92
N ASN A 111 -10.99 5.50 19.00
CA ASN A 111 -12.24 4.85 19.33
C ASN A 111 -12.08 3.36 19.66
N GLY A 112 -11.05 2.71 19.14
CA GLY A 112 -10.87 1.27 19.29
C GLY A 112 -9.63 0.88 20.09
N VAL A 113 -8.42 1.22 19.58
CA VAL A 113 -7.15 0.75 20.18
C VAL A 113 -6.92 1.35 21.56
N GLN A 114 -7.08 2.65 21.71
CA GLN A 114 -6.80 3.35 22.98
C GLN A 114 -7.77 2.91 24.11
N PRO A 115 -9.11 2.84 23.92
CA PRO A 115 -10.02 2.33 24.94
C PRO A 115 -9.77 0.85 25.29
N LEU A 116 -9.40 0.02 24.30
CA LEU A 116 -9.03 -1.37 24.55
C LEU A 116 -7.79 -1.47 25.45
N MET A 117 -6.76 -0.67 25.21
CA MET A 117 -5.54 -0.63 26.02
C MET A 117 -5.82 -0.16 27.47
N ARG A 118 -6.87 0.66 27.67
CA ARG A 118 -7.33 1.10 28.99
C ARG A 118 -8.30 0.13 29.67
N ASN A 119 -8.64 -0.99 29.02
CA ASN A 119 -9.65 -1.95 29.44
C ASN A 119 -11.05 -1.32 29.63
N GLU A 120 -11.37 -0.25 28.86
CA GLU A 120 -12.67 0.43 28.89
C GLU A 120 -13.71 -0.31 28.02
N ILE A 121 -13.25 -1.06 27.03
CA ILE A 121 -14.10 -1.82 26.09
C ILE A 121 -13.59 -3.26 25.94
N THR A 122 -14.50 -4.16 25.53
CA THR A 122 -14.16 -5.55 25.23
C THR A 122 -13.50 -5.70 23.87
N GLN A 123 -12.82 -6.84 23.61
CA GLN A 123 -12.15 -7.11 22.33
C GLN A 123 -13.14 -7.07 21.15
N ASP A 124 -14.36 -7.58 21.31
CA ASP A 124 -15.37 -7.58 20.24
C ASP A 124 -15.83 -6.16 19.89
N VAL A 125 -16.00 -5.29 20.89
CA VAL A 125 -16.33 -3.89 20.68
C VAL A 125 -15.15 -3.17 20.02
N ALA A 126 -13.92 -3.39 20.50
CA ALA A 126 -12.72 -2.81 19.93
C ALA A 126 -12.54 -3.19 18.47
N PHE A 127 -12.78 -4.45 18.10
CA PHE A 127 -12.70 -4.90 16.70
C PHE A 127 -13.68 -4.13 15.81
N ARG A 128 -14.91 -3.91 16.27
CA ARG A 128 -15.90 -3.11 15.53
C ARG A 128 -15.45 -1.66 15.38
N GLU A 129 -15.03 -1.03 16.46
CA GLU A 129 -14.59 0.38 16.49
C GLU A 129 -13.34 0.62 15.65
N ILE A 130 -12.41 -0.35 15.58
CA ILE A 130 -11.25 -0.30 14.72
C ILE A 130 -11.63 -0.48 13.24
N SER A 131 -12.53 -1.41 12.94
CA SER A 131 -12.90 -1.76 11.57
C SER A 131 -13.87 -0.77 10.91
N ASN A 132 -14.73 -0.10 11.68
CA ASN A 132 -15.74 0.84 11.16
C ASN A 132 -15.14 2.00 10.33
N PRO A 133 -14.10 2.73 10.76
CA PRO A 133 -13.49 3.78 9.96
C PRO A 133 -12.99 3.31 8.59
N PHE A 134 -12.46 2.09 8.50
CA PHE A 134 -12.03 1.48 7.23
C PHE A 134 -13.23 1.11 6.36
N ARG A 135 -14.31 0.58 6.96
CA ARG A 135 -15.55 0.29 6.24
C ARG A 135 -16.14 1.56 5.63
N GLU A 136 -16.26 2.63 6.41
CA GLU A 136 -16.76 3.91 5.93
C GLU A 136 -15.90 4.47 4.79
N PHE A 137 -14.57 4.37 4.91
CA PHE A 137 -13.65 4.77 3.84
C PHE A 137 -13.89 3.97 2.56
N MET A 138 -13.95 2.64 2.65
CA MET A 138 -14.18 1.78 1.49
C MET A 138 -15.57 2.01 0.87
N MET A 139 -16.62 2.17 1.70
CA MET A 139 -17.98 2.45 1.23
C MET A 139 -18.08 3.78 0.46
N ARG A 140 -17.34 4.80 0.87
CA ARG A 140 -17.28 6.08 0.17
C ARG A 140 -16.58 5.96 -1.18
N GLU A 141 -15.56 5.11 -1.28
CA GLU A 141 -14.71 4.98 -2.45
C GLU A 141 -15.17 3.88 -3.43
N VAL A 142 -15.90 2.87 -2.95
CA VAL A 142 -16.41 1.80 -3.81
C VAL A 142 -17.46 2.35 -4.78
N ARG A 143 -17.48 1.83 -6.02
CA ARG A 143 -18.50 2.18 -7.00
C ARG A 143 -19.70 1.25 -6.84
N ASP A 144 -20.90 1.79 -6.93
CA ASP A 144 -22.15 1.04 -6.81
C ASP A 144 -22.20 -0.18 -7.74
N LYS A 145 -21.66 -0.05 -8.95
CA LYS A 145 -21.63 -1.14 -9.92
C LYS A 145 -20.79 -2.32 -9.44
N ASP A 146 -19.63 -2.04 -8.84
CA ASP A 146 -18.72 -3.07 -8.36
C ASP A 146 -19.27 -3.69 -7.08
N LEU A 147 -19.85 -2.88 -6.21
CA LEU A 147 -20.50 -3.37 -4.99
C LEU A 147 -21.65 -4.34 -5.33
N ARG A 148 -22.56 -3.94 -6.21
CA ARG A 148 -23.69 -4.79 -6.65
C ARG A 148 -23.20 -6.09 -7.27
N LEU A 149 -22.13 -6.07 -8.08
CA LEU A 149 -21.57 -7.28 -8.67
C LEU A 149 -21.22 -8.32 -7.60
N PHE A 150 -20.56 -7.91 -6.53
CA PHE A 150 -20.18 -8.82 -5.46
C PHE A 150 -21.35 -9.17 -4.54
N GLU A 151 -22.32 -8.30 -4.34
CA GLU A 151 -23.56 -8.60 -3.61
C GLU A 151 -24.38 -9.67 -4.33
N ASP A 152 -24.50 -9.56 -5.67
CA ASP A 152 -25.25 -10.54 -6.49
C ASP A 152 -24.60 -11.94 -6.48
N LEU A 153 -23.26 -11.98 -6.43
CA LEU A 153 -22.47 -13.22 -6.40
C LEU A 153 -22.31 -13.80 -5.00
N ALA A 154 -22.55 -13.01 -3.96
CA ALA A 154 -22.35 -13.44 -2.58
C ALA A 154 -23.41 -14.44 -2.13
N ASP A 155 -23.00 -15.35 -1.22
CA ASP A 155 -23.93 -16.16 -0.47
C ASP A 155 -24.94 -15.25 0.27
N PRO A 156 -26.24 -15.61 0.32
CA PRO A 156 -27.25 -14.84 1.04
C PRO A 156 -26.88 -14.46 2.48
N ALA A 157 -26.08 -15.28 3.15
CA ALA A 157 -25.59 -15.02 4.49
C ALA A 157 -24.61 -13.84 4.62
N PHE A 158 -24.01 -13.38 3.50
CA PHE A 158 -23.01 -12.30 3.46
C PHE A 158 -23.50 -11.06 2.71
N ARG A 159 -24.75 -11.09 2.21
CA ARG A 159 -25.35 -9.91 1.59
C ARG A 159 -25.61 -8.83 2.65
N THR A 160 -25.79 -7.62 2.18
CA THR A 160 -26.14 -6.50 3.07
C THR A 160 -27.32 -6.87 3.94
N GLY A 161 -27.14 -6.83 5.26
CA GLY A 161 -28.17 -7.13 6.23
C GLY A 161 -29.27 -6.07 6.27
N GLU A 162 -30.34 -6.32 7.04
CA GLU A 162 -31.42 -5.33 7.29
C GLU A 162 -30.92 -4.05 7.95
N ASP A 163 -29.76 -4.11 8.62
CA ASP A 163 -29.05 -2.98 9.23
C ASP A 163 -28.29 -2.11 8.20
N GLY A 164 -28.26 -2.49 6.92
CA GLY A 164 -27.55 -1.79 5.86
C GLY A 164 -26.03 -1.97 5.94
N ILE A 165 -25.51 -2.87 6.77
CA ILE A 165 -24.07 -3.11 6.92
C ILE A 165 -23.61 -4.12 5.88
N VAL A 166 -22.69 -3.71 5.00
CA VAL A 166 -22.08 -4.58 4.00
C VAL A 166 -20.96 -5.42 4.65
N ASP A 167 -20.98 -6.74 4.44
CA ASP A 167 -19.92 -7.62 4.95
C ASP A 167 -18.58 -7.31 4.25
N PHE A 168 -17.46 -7.39 4.97
CA PHE A 168 -16.12 -7.19 4.41
C PHE A 168 -15.77 -8.17 3.28
N ARG A 169 -16.34 -9.35 3.28
CA ARG A 169 -16.16 -10.36 2.21
C ARG A 169 -16.71 -9.89 0.87
N VAL A 170 -17.70 -9.00 0.88
CA VAL A 170 -18.28 -8.34 -0.29
C VAL A 170 -17.58 -7.01 -0.55
N LEU A 171 -17.42 -6.21 0.50
CA LEU A 171 -16.91 -4.85 0.38
C LEU A 171 -15.44 -4.79 -0.07
N VAL A 172 -14.55 -5.61 0.50
CA VAL A 172 -13.12 -5.55 0.19
C VAL A 172 -12.83 -5.86 -1.28
N PRO A 173 -13.34 -6.96 -1.89
CA PRO A 173 -13.10 -7.22 -3.30
C PRO A 173 -13.77 -6.19 -4.22
N ALA A 174 -14.96 -5.70 -3.89
CA ALA A 174 -15.62 -4.64 -4.63
C ALA A 174 -14.82 -3.33 -4.62
N PHE A 175 -14.33 -2.94 -3.45
CA PHE A 175 -13.44 -1.80 -3.28
C PHE A 175 -12.13 -1.95 -4.08
N MET A 176 -11.48 -3.12 -4.01
CA MET A 176 -10.24 -3.40 -4.72
C MET A 176 -10.42 -3.21 -6.25
N ILE A 177 -11.48 -3.73 -6.84
CA ILE A 177 -11.75 -3.55 -8.27
C ILE A 177 -12.02 -2.09 -8.59
N SER A 178 -12.74 -1.38 -7.74
CA SER A 178 -12.99 0.06 -7.89
C SER A 178 -11.68 0.86 -7.86
N GLU A 179 -10.79 0.57 -6.92
CA GLU A 179 -9.47 1.21 -6.79
C GLU A 179 -8.54 0.90 -7.97
N LEU A 180 -8.50 -0.38 -8.40
CA LEU A 180 -7.77 -0.79 -9.60
C LEU A 180 -8.22 0.04 -10.81
N ARG A 181 -9.51 0.12 -11.04
CA ARG A 181 -10.06 0.87 -12.16
C ARG A 181 -9.72 2.35 -12.08
N ARG A 182 -9.94 3.01 -10.94
CA ARG A 182 -9.60 4.43 -10.75
C ARG A 182 -8.10 4.68 -10.92
N GLY A 183 -7.27 3.78 -10.40
CA GLY A 183 -5.82 3.85 -10.57
C GLY A 183 -5.41 3.77 -12.04
N PHE A 184 -6.05 2.88 -12.82
CA PHE A 184 -5.83 2.79 -14.27
C PHE A 184 -6.36 4.00 -15.02
N GLU A 185 -7.54 4.52 -14.69
CA GLU A 185 -8.12 5.72 -15.31
C GLU A 185 -7.20 6.94 -15.14
N ILE A 186 -6.77 7.21 -13.90
CA ILE A 186 -5.85 8.33 -13.59
C ILE A 186 -4.50 8.10 -14.25
N GLY A 187 -3.92 6.91 -14.09
CA GLY A 187 -2.62 6.58 -14.66
C GLY A 187 -2.60 6.64 -16.18
N PHE A 188 -3.67 6.23 -16.86
CA PHE A 188 -3.80 6.35 -18.29
C PHE A 188 -3.81 7.82 -18.75
N LEU A 189 -4.58 8.68 -18.09
CA LEU A 189 -4.60 10.13 -18.39
C LEU A 189 -3.21 10.77 -18.26
N ILE A 190 -2.42 10.32 -17.27
CA ILE A 190 -1.04 10.80 -17.07
C ILE A 190 -0.11 10.32 -18.18
N VAL A 191 -0.33 9.11 -18.70
CA VAL A 191 0.50 8.52 -19.77
C VAL A 191 0.19 9.10 -21.14
N LEU A 192 -1.04 9.57 -21.39
CA LEU A 192 -1.46 10.09 -22.71
C LEU A 192 -0.48 11.09 -23.34
N PRO A 193 -0.01 12.16 -22.66
CA PRO A 193 0.93 13.10 -23.27
C PRO A 193 2.24 12.44 -23.68
N PHE A 194 2.71 11.43 -22.94
CA PHE A 194 3.92 10.70 -23.27
C PHE A 194 3.74 9.82 -24.51
N LEU A 195 2.57 9.23 -24.71
CA LEU A 195 2.24 8.49 -25.92
C LEU A 195 2.21 9.40 -27.15
N VAL A 196 1.72 10.63 -27.02
CA VAL A 196 1.74 11.61 -28.10
C VAL A 196 3.20 11.99 -28.47
N ILE A 197 4.06 12.21 -27.45
CA ILE A 197 5.48 12.47 -27.70
C ILE A 197 6.14 11.28 -28.41
N ASP A 198 5.85 10.04 -28.00
CA ASP A 198 6.38 8.84 -28.68
C ASP A 198 5.93 8.79 -30.16
N LEU A 199 4.67 9.06 -30.42
CA LEU A 199 4.12 9.07 -31.78
C LEU A 199 4.81 10.12 -32.68
N VAL A 200 4.94 11.36 -32.14
CA VAL A 200 5.60 12.45 -32.89
C VAL A 200 7.06 12.10 -33.18
N VAL A 201 7.81 11.63 -32.19
CA VAL A 201 9.19 11.24 -32.37
C VAL A 201 9.34 10.07 -33.34
N ALA A 202 8.43 9.07 -33.24
CA ALA A 202 8.45 7.93 -34.17
C ALA A 202 8.22 8.37 -35.62
N THR A 203 7.23 9.24 -35.86
CA THR A 203 6.96 9.75 -37.24
C THR A 203 8.13 10.55 -37.78
N LEU A 204 8.77 11.40 -36.98
CA LEU A 204 9.93 12.17 -37.38
C LEU A 204 11.14 11.27 -37.71
N THR A 205 11.47 10.31 -36.85
CA THR A 205 12.59 9.40 -37.04
C THR A 205 12.41 8.51 -38.28
N MET A 206 11.18 8.02 -38.50
CA MET A 206 10.86 7.24 -39.71
C MET A 206 10.98 8.10 -41.00
N SER A 207 10.52 9.35 -40.96
CA SER A 207 10.64 10.25 -42.15
C SER A 207 12.07 10.60 -42.52
N MET A 208 12.97 10.60 -41.52
CA MET A 208 14.44 10.81 -41.74
C MET A 208 15.18 9.54 -42.14
N GLY A 209 14.47 8.40 -42.27
CA GLY A 209 15.09 7.13 -42.67
C GLY A 209 15.89 6.43 -41.56
N MET A 210 15.79 6.90 -40.30
CA MET A 210 16.51 6.33 -39.15
C MET A 210 15.80 5.10 -38.59
N MET A 211 15.60 4.05 -39.40
CA MET A 211 14.86 2.85 -38.99
C MET A 211 15.61 1.96 -37.96
N MET A 212 16.93 2.13 -37.80
CA MET A 212 17.73 1.29 -36.89
C MET A 212 17.71 1.76 -35.43
N LEU A 213 17.31 3.01 -35.14
CA LEU A 213 17.27 3.53 -33.79
C LEU A 213 15.83 3.39 -33.22
N PRO A 214 15.65 2.78 -32.04
CA PRO A 214 14.34 2.70 -31.42
C PRO A 214 13.81 4.12 -31.10
N PRO A 215 12.65 4.53 -31.61
CA PRO A 215 12.09 5.88 -31.34
C PRO A 215 11.92 6.20 -29.85
N THR A 216 11.66 5.16 -29.05
CA THR A 216 11.50 5.28 -27.59
C THR A 216 12.77 5.80 -26.87
N VAL A 217 13.96 5.49 -27.38
CA VAL A 217 15.23 6.01 -26.81
C VAL A 217 15.38 7.50 -27.11
N ILE A 218 14.95 7.92 -28.31
CA ILE A 218 15.02 9.33 -28.72
C ILE A 218 13.94 10.16 -28.01
N SER A 219 12.75 9.60 -27.76
CA SER A 219 11.65 10.30 -27.09
C SER A 219 11.87 10.52 -25.58
N LEU A 220 12.70 9.67 -24.93
CA LEU A 220 12.89 9.69 -23.48
C LEU A 220 13.35 11.07 -22.94
N PRO A 221 14.37 11.76 -23.49
CA PRO A 221 14.75 13.09 -23.03
C PRO A 221 13.59 14.11 -23.13
N PHE A 222 12.80 14.05 -24.19
CA PHE A 222 11.66 14.95 -24.40
C PHE A 222 10.55 14.70 -23.40
N LYS A 223 10.27 13.44 -23.05
CA LYS A 223 9.30 13.08 -22.02
C LYS A 223 9.70 13.60 -20.65
N ILE A 224 10.98 13.41 -20.28
CA ILE A 224 11.51 13.89 -18.99
C ILE A 224 11.43 15.42 -18.95
N LEU A 225 11.89 16.09 -20.00
CA LEU A 225 11.82 17.55 -20.10
C LEU A 225 10.39 18.07 -19.98
N PHE A 226 9.46 17.47 -20.71
CA PHE A 226 8.03 17.80 -20.66
C PHE A 226 7.48 17.65 -19.24
N PHE A 227 7.76 16.50 -18.59
CA PHE A 227 7.29 16.20 -17.25
C PHE A 227 7.80 17.20 -16.21
N VAL A 228 9.07 17.63 -16.34
CA VAL A 228 9.65 18.66 -15.46
C VAL A 228 9.05 20.03 -15.73
N LEU A 229 8.88 20.42 -17.00
CA LEU A 229 8.34 21.73 -17.37
C LEU A 229 6.90 21.98 -16.90
N ILE A 230 6.08 20.93 -16.90
CA ILE A 230 4.68 21.04 -16.43
C ILE A 230 4.53 20.86 -14.92
N ASP A 231 5.64 20.74 -14.17
CA ASP A 231 5.62 20.38 -12.74
C ASP A 231 4.83 19.09 -12.48
N GLY A 232 5.16 18.05 -13.25
CA GLY A 232 4.40 16.80 -13.32
C GLY A 232 4.20 16.09 -11.98
N TRP A 233 5.17 16.20 -11.06
CA TRP A 233 5.01 15.63 -9.72
C TRP A 233 3.89 16.31 -8.92
N ASN A 234 3.80 17.62 -8.96
CA ASN A 234 2.77 18.39 -8.25
C ASN A 234 1.38 18.08 -8.81
N ILE A 235 1.25 18.08 -10.14
CA ILE A 235 -0.01 17.75 -10.81
C ILE A 235 -0.44 16.33 -10.48
N LEU A 236 0.46 15.35 -10.54
CA LEU A 236 0.19 13.96 -10.27
C LEU A 236 -0.27 13.73 -8.84
N VAL A 237 0.56 14.15 -7.86
CA VAL A 237 0.28 13.97 -6.44
C VAL A 237 -0.99 14.72 -6.05
N GLY A 238 -1.14 15.96 -6.51
CA GLY A 238 -2.32 16.77 -6.24
C GLY A 238 -3.60 16.18 -6.81
N SER A 239 -3.57 15.62 -8.03
CA SER A 239 -4.76 14.96 -8.62
C SER A 239 -5.12 13.66 -7.91
N LEU A 240 -4.11 12.87 -7.54
CA LEU A 240 -4.32 11.62 -6.80
C LEU A 240 -4.92 11.87 -5.40
N ILE A 241 -4.41 12.84 -4.65
CA ILE A 241 -4.97 13.18 -3.32
C ILE A 241 -6.40 13.69 -3.46
N ARG A 242 -6.64 14.63 -4.40
CA ARG A 242 -7.99 15.16 -4.65
C ARG A 242 -9.00 14.12 -5.13
N SER A 243 -8.54 13.00 -5.67
CA SER A 243 -9.43 11.91 -6.09
C SER A 243 -10.06 11.14 -4.91
N PHE A 244 -9.62 11.41 -3.67
CA PHE A 244 -10.17 10.87 -2.42
C PHE A 244 -10.97 11.91 -1.60
N SER A 245 -11.14 13.13 -2.15
CA SER A 245 -11.80 14.27 -1.46
C SER A 245 -13.26 14.36 -1.87
#